data_3c04c4d4d79e9ae3f99126e2f8182e86
#
_entry.id   3c04c4d4d79e9ae3f99126e2f8182e86
#
_cell.length_a   1.000
_cell.length_b   1.000
_cell.length_c   1.000
_cell.angle_alpha   90.00
_cell.angle_beta   90.00
_cell.angle_gamma   90.00
#
_symmetry.space_group_name_H-M   'P 1'
#
loop_
_entity.id
_entity.type
_entity.pdbx_description
1 polymer ?
#
loop_
_entity_poly.entity_id
_entity_poly.type
_entity_poly.pdbx_seq_one_letter_code
_entity_poly.pdbx_strand_id
1 'polypeptide(L)'
;MRIFIALITMSFLQANILRLSPEFYDNRIPKSIYTYKETSNKIILKESTSYYKNGQMSYKVEYDSNGLNMRKTWWYNNGNKSKLVTFKDGKIDGIWTTWKYDGEKELERFYKNGLMLKERSYTK
;
A
#
# COMPACT_ATOMS: atom_id res chain seq x y z
N MET A 1 24.43 -15.35 1.38
CA MET A 1 23.36 -14.51 0.80
C MET A 1 23.80 -13.06 0.89
N ARG A 2 24.13 -12.45 -0.25
CA ARG A 2 24.53 -11.03 -0.29
C ARG A 2 23.28 -10.19 -0.43
N ILE A 3 22.91 -9.45 0.62
CA ILE A 3 21.85 -8.46 0.59
C ILE A 3 22.42 -7.24 -0.13
N PHE A 4 22.01 -7.01 -1.37
CA PHE A 4 22.28 -5.76 -2.06
C PHE A 4 21.29 -4.72 -1.58
N ILE A 5 21.70 -3.90 -0.60
CA ILE A 5 20.97 -2.69 -0.21
C ILE A 5 21.30 -1.63 -1.27
N ALA A 6 20.41 -1.42 -2.23
CA ALA A 6 20.50 -0.28 -3.11
C ALA A 6 19.98 0.94 -2.35
N LEU A 7 20.88 1.70 -1.76
CA LEU A 7 20.59 3.01 -1.16
C LEU A 7 20.41 4.02 -2.28
N ILE A 8 19.19 4.39 -2.61
CA ILE A 8 18.93 5.56 -3.47
C ILE A 8 18.70 6.75 -2.54
N THR A 9 19.75 7.48 -2.26
CA THR A 9 19.68 8.77 -1.57
C THR A 9 19.28 9.85 -2.57
N MET A 10 18.03 10.30 -2.55
CA MET A 10 17.66 11.60 -3.11
C MET A 10 17.61 12.61 -1.98
N SER A 11 18.64 13.46 -1.91
CA SER A 11 18.69 14.61 -1.01
C SER A 11 17.81 15.72 -1.54
N PHE A 12 16.62 15.90 -0.96
CA PHE A 12 15.89 17.15 -0.95
C PHE A 12 15.56 17.54 0.49
N LEU A 13 15.85 18.79 0.80
CA LEU A 13 15.66 19.47 2.08
C LEU A 13 14.21 19.38 2.55
N GLN A 14 13.81 18.34 3.29
CA GLN A 14 12.70 18.26 4.24
C GLN A 14 12.36 16.81 4.56
N ALA A 15 12.71 16.38 5.77
CA ALA A 15 12.54 15.06 6.35
C ALA A 15 13.34 13.94 5.64
N ASN A 16 14.24 13.28 6.36
CA ASN A 16 14.99 12.13 5.88
C ASN A 16 14.03 11.00 5.50
N ILE A 17 13.78 10.82 4.21
CA ILE A 17 12.98 9.71 3.67
C ILE A 17 13.96 8.66 3.15
N LEU A 18 13.91 7.47 3.73
CA LEU A 18 14.68 6.32 3.32
C LEU A 18 13.81 5.37 2.51
N ARG A 19 14.25 4.99 1.31
CA ARG A 19 13.59 3.97 0.48
C ARG A 19 14.51 2.77 0.34
N LEU A 20 13.96 1.59 0.63
CA LEU A 20 14.68 0.31 0.53
C LEU A 20 13.92 -0.63 -0.40
N SER A 21 14.66 -1.30 -1.29
CA SER A 21 14.15 -2.39 -2.11
C SER A 21 15.06 -3.61 -1.93
N PRO A 22 14.62 -4.63 -1.15
CA PRO A 22 15.44 -5.80 -0.86
C PRO A 22 15.53 -6.80 -2.01
N GLU A 23 14.55 -6.80 -2.92
CA GLU A 23 14.46 -7.78 -3.99
C GLU A 23 14.00 -7.16 -5.31
N PHE A 24 14.50 -7.74 -6.41
CA PHE A 24 14.17 -7.34 -7.78
C PHE A 24 13.73 -8.55 -8.61
N TYR A 25 12.90 -8.31 -9.62
CA TYR A 25 12.67 -9.25 -10.70
C TYR A 25 13.90 -9.29 -11.64
N ASP A 26 13.95 -10.30 -12.51
CA ASP A 26 15.05 -10.48 -13.49
C ASP A 26 15.23 -9.26 -14.42
N ASN A 27 14.15 -8.54 -14.69
CA ASN A 27 14.14 -7.31 -15.50
C ASN A 27 14.49 -6.04 -14.70
N ARG A 28 15.04 -6.18 -13.49
CA ARG A 28 15.43 -5.09 -12.57
C ARG A 28 14.27 -4.25 -12.01
N ILE A 29 13.03 -4.64 -12.22
CA ILE A 29 11.90 -4.02 -11.52
C ILE A 29 11.95 -4.45 -10.04
N PRO A 30 11.84 -3.53 -9.07
CA PRO A 30 11.78 -3.90 -7.66
C PRO A 30 10.51 -4.72 -7.39
N LYS A 31 10.62 -5.78 -6.60
CA LYS A 31 9.44 -6.54 -6.13
C LYS A 31 8.66 -5.75 -5.09
N SER A 32 9.37 -5.04 -4.23
CA SER A 32 8.77 -4.19 -3.19
C SER A 32 9.68 -3.00 -2.88
N ILE A 33 9.06 -1.88 -2.51
CA ILE A 33 9.74 -0.68 -1.99
C ILE A 33 9.13 -0.36 -0.62
N TYR A 34 9.99 -0.20 0.39
CA TYR A 34 9.62 0.24 1.73
C TYR A 34 10.08 1.68 1.92
N THR A 35 9.16 2.56 2.30
CA THR A 35 9.44 3.97 2.55
C THR A 35 9.35 4.26 4.04
N TYR A 36 10.45 4.73 4.62
CA TYR A 36 10.56 5.11 6.02
C TYR A 36 10.72 6.61 6.15
N LYS A 37 10.25 7.14 7.25
CA LYS A 37 10.53 8.50 7.69
C LYS A 37 11.42 8.45 8.93
N GLU A 38 12.55 9.13 8.86
CA GLU A 38 13.41 9.35 10.01
C GLU A 38 12.90 10.54 10.82
N THR A 39 12.84 10.36 12.13
CA THR A 39 12.57 11.42 13.12
C THR A 39 13.76 11.51 14.06
N SER A 40 13.80 12.51 14.94
CA SER A 40 14.90 12.71 15.90
C SER A 40 15.21 11.46 16.74
N ASN A 41 14.22 10.58 16.98
CA ASN A 41 14.36 9.47 17.93
C ASN A 41 14.07 8.09 17.32
N LYS A 42 13.56 8.01 16.08
CA LYS A 42 13.16 6.71 15.49
C LYS A 42 12.99 6.78 13.97
N ILE A 43 13.05 5.62 13.35
CA ILE A 43 12.69 5.39 11.95
C ILE A 43 11.32 4.74 11.92
N ILE A 44 10.39 5.34 11.15
CA ILE A 44 8.99 4.91 11.07
C ILE A 44 8.69 4.46 9.65
N LEU A 45 8.17 3.24 9.48
CA LEU A 45 7.63 2.77 8.20
C LEU A 45 6.38 3.59 7.85
N LYS A 46 6.40 4.25 6.69
CA LYS A 46 5.29 5.07 6.20
C LYS A 46 4.47 4.36 5.14
N GLU A 47 5.13 3.64 4.26
CA GLU A 47 4.45 2.85 3.25
C GLU A 47 5.29 1.65 2.80
N SER A 48 4.60 0.64 2.31
CA SER A 48 5.17 -0.50 1.61
C SER A 48 4.41 -0.68 0.30
N THR A 49 5.13 -0.71 -0.81
CA THR A 49 4.56 -0.87 -2.15
C THR A 49 5.18 -2.09 -2.82
N SER A 50 4.35 -3.00 -3.32
CA SER A 50 4.76 -4.14 -4.12
C SER A 50 4.36 -3.94 -5.58
N TYR A 51 5.11 -4.56 -6.47
CA TYR A 51 4.96 -4.40 -7.92
C TYR A 51 4.78 -5.73 -8.62
N TYR A 52 4.08 -5.70 -9.73
CA TYR A 52 4.10 -6.77 -10.72
C TYR A 52 5.39 -6.73 -11.54
N LYS A 53 5.72 -7.83 -12.21
CA LYS A 53 6.89 -7.91 -13.10
C LYS A 53 6.85 -6.91 -14.26
N ASN A 54 5.66 -6.41 -14.64
CA ASN A 54 5.49 -5.36 -15.66
C ASN A 54 5.72 -3.93 -15.12
N GLY A 55 6.10 -3.78 -13.83
CA GLY A 55 6.40 -2.50 -13.21
C GLY A 55 5.18 -1.77 -12.61
N GLN A 56 3.97 -2.28 -12.80
CA GLN A 56 2.77 -1.71 -12.20
C GLN A 56 2.65 -2.09 -10.73
N MET A 57 2.08 -1.21 -9.91
CA MET A 57 1.78 -1.52 -8.50
C MET A 57 0.81 -2.70 -8.42
N SER A 58 1.09 -3.63 -7.52
CA SER A 58 0.22 -4.76 -7.20
C SER A 58 -0.46 -4.59 -5.85
N TYR A 59 0.27 -4.02 -4.87
CA TYR A 59 -0.21 -3.85 -3.51
C TYR A 59 0.48 -2.68 -2.83
N LYS A 60 -0.24 -1.92 -2.03
CA LYS A 60 0.31 -0.83 -1.21
C LYS A 60 -0.32 -0.82 0.16
N VAL A 61 0.51 -0.62 1.19
CA VAL A 61 0.08 -0.28 2.54
C VAL A 61 0.61 1.09 2.89
N GLU A 62 -0.25 1.97 3.35
CA GLU A 62 0.07 3.28 3.90
C GLU A 62 -0.23 3.25 5.40
N TYR A 63 0.73 3.66 6.22
CA TYR A 63 0.63 3.67 7.68
C TYR A 63 0.55 5.09 8.22
N ASP A 64 -0.22 5.29 9.29
CA ASP A 64 -0.14 6.51 10.09
C ASP A 64 1.14 6.50 10.95
N SER A 65 1.32 7.56 11.74
CA SER A 65 2.50 7.71 12.60
C SER A 65 2.59 6.66 13.73
N ASN A 66 1.48 6.03 14.07
CA ASN A 66 1.40 5.02 15.15
C ASN A 66 1.45 3.58 14.60
N GLY A 67 1.32 3.39 13.27
CA GLY A 67 1.26 2.07 12.64
C GLY A 67 -0.06 1.31 12.85
N LEU A 68 -1.01 1.89 13.56
CA LEU A 68 -2.30 1.27 13.92
C LEU A 68 -3.40 1.54 12.88
N ASN A 69 -3.33 2.71 12.25
CA ASN A 69 -4.23 3.05 11.15
C ASN A 69 -3.51 2.82 9.84
N MET A 70 -4.15 2.15 8.94
CA MET A 70 -3.57 1.83 7.66
C MET A 70 -4.61 1.81 6.55
N ARG A 71 -4.15 2.11 5.34
CA ARG A 71 -4.89 1.92 4.11
C ARG A 71 -4.17 0.89 3.28
N LYS A 72 -4.89 -0.15 2.87
CA LYS A 72 -4.38 -1.20 1.98
C LYS A 72 -5.08 -1.09 0.64
N THR A 73 -4.30 -1.05 -0.44
CA THR A 73 -4.81 -0.97 -1.81
C THR A 73 -4.18 -2.06 -2.65
N TRP A 74 -4.97 -2.72 -3.46
CA TRP A 74 -4.56 -3.73 -4.43
C TRP A 74 -4.91 -3.27 -5.83
N TRP A 75 -4.13 -3.65 -6.78
CA TRP A 75 -4.33 -3.38 -8.21
C TRP A 75 -4.27 -4.67 -9.01
N TYR A 76 -4.95 -4.67 -10.12
CA TYR A 76 -4.76 -5.64 -11.18
C TYR A 76 -3.47 -5.31 -11.96
N ASN A 77 -2.97 -6.29 -12.73
CA ASN A 77 -1.76 -6.12 -13.54
C ASN A 77 -1.94 -5.17 -14.75
N ASN A 78 -3.17 -4.74 -15.04
CA ASN A 78 -3.47 -3.68 -16.02
C ASN A 78 -3.47 -2.26 -15.42
N GLY A 79 -3.18 -2.12 -14.11
CA GLY A 79 -3.11 -0.84 -13.39
C GLY A 79 -4.42 -0.36 -12.76
N ASN A 80 -5.55 -1.01 -13.03
CA ASN A 80 -6.82 -0.70 -12.38
C ASN A 80 -6.81 -1.19 -10.93
N LYS A 81 -7.45 -0.43 -10.02
CA LYS A 81 -7.65 -0.90 -8.64
C LYS A 81 -8.51 -2.16 -8.64
N SER A 82 -8.19 -3.09 -7.75
CA SER A 82 -9.02 -4.27 -7.48
C SER A 82 -9.69 -4.21 -6.11
N LYS A 83 -9.00 -3.67 -5.09
CA LYS A 83 -9.54 -3.59 -3.73
C LYS A 83 -8.90 -2.44 -2.95
N LEU A 84 -9.67 -1.82 -2.05
CA LEU A 84 -9.22 -0.86 -1.06
C LEU A 84 -9.87 -1.18 0.28
N VAL A 85 -9.08 -1.16 1.35
CA VAL A 85 -9.56 -1.38 2.72
C VAL A 85 -8.87 -0.40 3.66
N THR A 86 -9.64 0.20 4.56
CA THR A 86 -9.13 1.05 5.63
C THR A 86 -9.26 0.38 6.99
N PHE A 87 -8.26 0.60 7.83
CA PHE A 87 -8.16 0.06 9.18
C PHE A 87 -7.93 1.18 10.17
N LYS A 88 -8.51 1.04 11.34
CA LYS A 88 -8.26 1.84 12.52
C LYS A 88 -8.08 0.92 13.72
N ASP A 89 -7.01 1.12 14.48
CA ASP A 89 -6.68 0.32 15.66
C ASP A 89 -6.73 -1.20 15.38
N GLY A 90 -6.23 -1.63 14.22
CA GLY A 90 -6.17 -3.03 13.79
C GLY A 90 -7.48 -3.64 13.31
N LYS A 91 -8.58 -2.89 13.33
CA LYS A 91 -9.90 -3.34 12.85
C LYS A 91 -10.27 -2.63 11.56
N ILE A 92 -11.05 -3.28 10.69
CA ILE A 92 -11.63 -2.61 9.52
C ILE A 92 -12.53 -1.48 10.04
N ASP A 93 -12.25 -0.25 9.59
CA ASP A 93 -13.02 0.95 9.93
C ASP A 93 -13.04 1.87 8.71
N GLY A 94 -14.21 2.31 8.29
CA GLY A 94 -14.41 3.09 7.09
C GLY A 94 -14.80 2.22 5.89
N ILE A 95 -14.18 2.45 4.74
CA ILE A 95 -14.62 1.89 3.46
C ILE A 95 -13.81 0.65 3.10
N TRP A 96 -14.50 -0.37 2.62
CA TRP A 96 -14.00 -1.47 1.81
C TRP A 96 -14.62 -1.38 0.43
N THR A 97 -13.83 -1.25 -0.63
CA THR A 97 -14.29 -1.18 -2.01
C THR A 97 -13.62 -2.26 -2.86
N THR A 98 -14.37 -2.89 -3.75
CA THR A 98 -13.83 -3.74 -4.82
C THR A 98 -14.21 -3.19 -6.18
N TRP A 99 -13.36 -3.48 -7.16
CA TRP A 99 -13.52 -3.12 -8.57
C TRP A 99 -13.30 -4.34 -9.45
N LYS A 100 -13.97 -4.36 -10.57
CA LYS A 100 -13.73 -5.32 -11.64
C LYS A 100 -12.42 -5.01 -12.37
N TYR A 101 -11.96 -5.95 -13.17
CA TYR A 101 -10.73 -5.82 -13.97
C TYR A 101 -10.76 -4.63 -14.96
N ASP A 102 -11.95 -4.29 -15.49
CA ASP A 102 -12.18 -3.13 -16.37
C ASP A 102 -12.20 -1.77 -15.64
N GLY A 103 -12.12 -1.78 -14.30
CA GLY A 103 -12.10 -0.59 -13.46
C GLY A 103 -13.46 -0.13 -12.94
N GLU A 104 -14.55 -0.78 -13.32
CA GLU A 104 -15.87 -0.48 -12.76
C GLU A 104 -15.95 -0.90 -11.28
N LYS A 105 -16.62 -0.10 -10.46
CA LYS A 105 -16.93 -0.50 -9.09
C LYS A 105 -17.84 -1.72 -9.09
N GLU A 106 -17.52 -2.67 -8.22
CA GLU A 106 -18.30 -3.87 -8.02
C GLU A 106 -19.10 -3.81 -6.71
N LEU A 107 -18.41 -3.42 -5.62
CA LEU A 107 -18.98 -3.45 -4.28
C LEU A 107 -18.35 -2.39 -3.38
N GLU A 108 -19.16 -1.77 -2.52
CA GLU A 108 -18.71 -0.98 -1.37
C GLU A 108 -19.34 -1.49 -0.08
N ARG A 109 -18.52 -1.60 0.97
CA ARG A 109 -18.93 -1.88 2.34
C ARG A 109 -18.44 -0.81 3.26
N PHE A 110 -19.27 -0.46 4.24
CA PHE A 110 -18.93 0.52 5.27
C PHE A 110 -18.84 -0.21 6.61
N TYR A 111 -17.70 -0.02 7.28
CA TYR A 111 -17.39 -0.67 8.55
C TYR A 111 -17.16 0.36 9.65
N LYS A 112 -17.51 -0.02 10.87
CA LYS A 112 -17.13 0.68 12.10
C LYS A 112 -16.66 -0.33 13.14
N ASN A 113 -15.43 -0.18 13.62
CA ASN A 113 -14.81 -1.08 14.60
C ASN A 113 -14.94 -2.57 14.24
N GLY A 114 -14.78 -2.91 12.95
CA GLY A 114 -14.89 -4.28 12.43
C GLY A 114 -16.32 -4.74 12.12
N LEU A 115 -17.34 -3.97 12.45
CA LEU A 115 -18.76 -4.29 12.15
C LEU A 115 -19.15 -3.67 10.82
N MET A 116 -19.73 -4.49 9.93
CA MET A 116 -20.30 -4.00 8.67
C MET A 116 -21.63 -3.30 8.95
N LEU A 117 -21.71 -2.03 8.57
CA LEU A 117 -22.90 -1.19 8.75
C LEU A 117 -23.77 -1.14 7.51
N LYS A 118 -23.16 -1.19 6.33
CA LYS A 118 -23.84 -1.01 5.04
C LYS A 118 -23.06 -1.68 3.92
N GLU A 119 -23.81 -2.18 2.95
CA GLU A 119 -23.28 -2.70 1.69
C GLU A 119 -24.00 -2.02 0.51
N ARG A 120 -23.26 -1.75 -0.56
CA ARG A 120 -23.78 -1.28 -1.84
C ARG A 120 -23.13 -2.09 -2.97
N SER A 121 -23.95 -2.79 -3.73
CA SER A 121 -23.53 -3.47 -4.96
C SER A 121 -23.76 -2.57 -6.17
N TYR A 122 -22.82 -2.61 -7.12
CA TYR A 122 -22.86 -1.90 -8.41
C TYR A 122 -23.06 -2.85 -9.60
N THR A 123 -23.01 -4.16 -9.32
CA THR A 123 -23.37 -5.19 -10.33
C THR A 123 -24.87 -5.24 -10.50
N LYS A 124 -25.33 -5.10 -11.76
CA LYS A 124 -26.70 -5.40 -12.17
C LYS A 124 -26.85 -6.89 -12.36
#